data_9a43ca96a379fc4f00423ab0a853f98b
#
_entry.id   9a43ca96a379fc4f00423ab0a853f98b
#
_cell.length_a   1.000
_cell.length_b   1.000
_cell.length_c   1.000
_cell.angle_alpha   90.00
_cell.angle_beta   90.00
_cell.angle_gamma   90.00
#
_symmetry.space_group_name_H-M   'P 1'
#
loop_
_entity.id
_entity.type
_entity.pdbx_description
1 polymer ?
#
loop_
_entity_poly.entity_id
_entity_poly.type
_entity_poly.pdbx_seq_one_letter_code
_entity_poly.pdbx_strand_id
1 'polypeptide(L)'
;NPGVNNPNLLKPAGPVDPEISFISVKSLDDKPIALLANYSLHYVGGVPAGVISADYFGVFAERMAELLSDRWQDPPFVGIMTNGTSGDVNNINVQPKEIKRYKPFEKMKIVAFEAADAVFAQLSNVKYAEWVPLAAEYTEIPLAVRKPNEELIAWANEILAKPMDAPKKHSLERHYAQRTLDLAKWPDQIACPLQAFRIGDLCVTAIPFEVFTETGLEIKDRTPLAKTFTIELANGSFGYLPTRSQHALGGYETWLGTNRVEVDAAHKIADTLIEMLERLKKAN
;
A
#
# COMPACT_ATOMS: atom_id res chain seq x y z
N ASN A 1 5.65 4.12 -14.50
CA ASN A 1 4.80 3.48 -15.52
C ASN A 1 5.40 3.65 -16.91
N PRO A 2 5.79 2.57 -17.58
CA PRO A 2 6.46 2.63 -18.89
C PRO A 2 5.47 2.95 -20.04
N GLY A 3 4.17 3.01 -19.74
CA GLY A 3 3.11 3.14 -20.75
C GLY A 3 2.68 1.79 -21.35
N VAL A 4 1.49 1.77 -21.93
CA VAL A 4 0.91 0.57 -22.57
C VAL A 4 1.54 0.34 -23.94
N ASN A 5 1.94 -0.91 -24.21
CA ASN A 5 2.58 -1.33 -25.47
C ASN A 5 3.85 -0.51 -25.82
N ASN A 6 4.59 -0.07 -24.81
CA ASN A 6 5.87 0.59 -25.03
C ASN A 6 6.87 -0.42 -25.65
N PRO A 7 7.49 -0.11 -26.82
CA PRO A 7 8.42 -1.02 -27.48
C PRO A 7 9.72 -1.25 -26.69
N ASN A 8 10.01 -0.41 -25.70
CA ASN A 8 11.22 -0.50 -24.87
C ASN A 8 10.99 -1.30 -23.57
N LEU A 9 9.85 -1.97 -23.41
CA LEU A 9 9.62 -2.86 -22.26
C LEU A 9 10.58 -4.05 -22.32
N LEU A 10 11.27 -4.30 -21.18
CA LEU A 10 12.22 -5.40 -21.06
C LEU A 10 11.58 -6.58 -20.31
N LYS A 11 11.17 -6.35 -19.07
CA LYS A 11 10.58 -7.36 -18.15
C LYS A 11 9.89 -6.64 -16.98
N PRO A 12 9.05 -7.34 -16.19
CA PRO A 12 8.60 -6.84 -14.89
C PRO A 12 9.80 -6.49 -13.98
N ALA A 13 9.71 -5.38 -13.26
CA ALA A 13 10.77 -4.93 -12.35
C ALA A 13 10.78 -5.72 -11.03
N GLY A 14 9.61 -6.16 -10.58
CA GLY A 14 9.43 -6.91 -9.34
C GLY A 14 8.26 -7.89 -9.40
N PRO A 15 8.03 -8.64 -8.32
CA PRO A 15 6.89 -9.54 -8.17
C PRO A 15 5.59 -8.78 -7.95
N VAL A 16 4.47 -9.50 -7.99
CA VAL A 16 3.17 -9.05 -7.49
C VAL A 16 2.68 -10.02 -6.42
N ASP A 17 1.87 -9.53 -5.49
CA ASP A 17 1.17 -10.35 -4.50
C ASP A 17 -0.32 -10.45 -4.87
N PRO A 18 -0.76 -11.55 -5.49
CA PRO A 18 -2.13 -11.73 -5.93
C PRO A 18 -3.08 -12.15 -4.79
N GLU A 19 -2.57 -12.42 -3.59
CA GLU A 19 -3.37 -12.88 -2.47
C GLU A 19 -4.24 -11.75 -1.91
N ILE A 20 -5.52 -12.05 -1.68
CA ILE A 20 -6.41 -11.21 -0.87
C ILE A 20 -6.55 -11.88 0.50
N SER A 21 -5.86 -11.35 1.50
CA SER A 21 -5.99 -11.80 2.89
C SER A 21 -7.22 -11.16 3.51
N PHE A 22 -7.95 -11.89 4.38
CA PHE A 22 -9.10 -11.29 5.06
C PHE A 22 -9.35 -11.87 6.45
N ILE A 23 -10.02 -11.08 7.29
CA ILE A 23 -10.54 -11.44 8.61
C ILE A 23 -12.05 -11.27 8.55
N SER A 24 -12.80 -12.31 8.92
CA SER A 24 -14.25 -12.28 9.01
C SER A 24 -14.69 -12.42 10.46
N VAL A 25 -15.64 -11.59 10.87
CA VAL A 25 -16.21 -11.58 12.23
C VAL A 25 -17.70 -11.83 12.12
N LYS A 26 -18.19 -12.80 12.90
CA LYS A 26 -19.62 -13.13 13.05
C LYS A 26 -20.03 -13.07 14.51
N SER A 27 -21.30 -12.86 14.75
CA SER A 27 -21.92 -13.11 16.05
C SER A 27 -22.08 -14.62 16.33
N LEU A 28 -22.38 -14.98 17.58
CA LEU A 28 -22.63 -16.37 17.97
C LEU A 28 -23.89 -16.98 17.33
N ASP A 29 -24.80 -16.15 16.83
CA ASP A 29 -25.98 -16.54 16.06
C ASP A 29 -25.76 -16.46 14.54
N ASP A 30 -24.49 -16.55 14.10
CA ASP A 30 -24.04 -16.60 12.71
C ASP A 30 -24.29 -15.35 11.85
N LYS A 31 -24.66 -14.22 12.45
CA LYS A 31 -24.82 -12.97 11.70
C LYS A 31 -23.45 -12.35 11.38
N PRO A 32 -23.19 -11.94 10.14
CA PRO A 32 -21.96 -11.26 9.78
C PRO A 32 -21.91 -9.87 10.45
N ILE A 33 -20.82 -9.58 11.16
CA ILE A 33 -20.57 -8.29 11.83
C ILE A 33 -19.66 -7.43 10.99
N ALA A 34 -18.49 -7.95 10.59
CA ALA A 34 -17.51 -7.22 9.82
C ALA A 34 -16.63 -8.15 9.00
N LEU A 35 -16.06 -7.61 7.92
CA LEU A 35 -15.00 -8.24 7.16
C LEU A 35 -13.94 -7.20 6.80
N LEU A 36 -12.70 -7.44 7.22
CA LEU A 36 -11.53 -6.66 6.82
C LEU A 36 -10.74 -7.49 5.83
N ALA A 37 -10.55 -6.96 4.62
CA ALA A 37 -9.70 -7.52 3.59
C ALA A 37 -8.47 -6.65 3.35
N ASN A 38 -7.41 -7.26 2.79
CA ASN A 38 -6.18 -6.60 2.40
C ASN A 38 -5.77 -7.07 1.02
N TYR A 39 -5.47 -6.14 0.12
CA TYR A 39 -5.06 -6.45 -1.25
C TYR A 39 -3.94 -5.53 -1.71
N SER A 40 -2.88 -6.11 -2.29
CA SER A 40 -1.70 -5.39 -2.77
C SER A 40 -1.94 -4.79 -4.16
N LEU A 41 -2.83 -3.81 -4.24
CA LEU A 41 -3.16 -3.10 -5.46
C LEU A 41 -3.35 -1.61 -5.18
N HIS A 42 -2.64 -0.75 -5.93
CA HIS A 42 -2.83 0.70 -5.91
C HIS A 42 -4.30 1.06 -6.22
N TYR A 43 -4.72 2.26 -5.81
CA TYR A 43 -6.04 2.78 -6.22
C TYR A 43 -6.23 2.69 -7.74
N VAL A 44 -7.45 2.40 -8.18
CA VAL A 44 -7.76 2.14 -9.59
C VAL A 44 -7.87 3.43 -10.39
N GLY A 45 -8.39 4.48 -9.76
CA GLY A 45 -8.59 5.77 -10.41
C GLY A 45 -9.78 5.78 -11.39
N GLY A 46 -9.67 6.57 -12.45
CA GLY A 46 -10.78 6.76 -13.38
C GLY A 46 -11.87 7.65 -12.81
N VAL A 47 -11.51 8.52 -11.85
CA VAL A 47 -12.39 9.50 -11.22
C VAL A 47 -12.29 10.82 -11.99
N PRO A 48 -13.41 11.50 -12.31
CA PRO A 48 -13.36 12.82 -12.92
C PRO A 48 -12.63 13.85 -12.07
N ALA A 49 -12.01 14.84 -12.72
CA ALA A 49 -11.32 15.91 -12.02
C ALA A 49 -12.24 16.64 -11.03
N GLY A 50 -11.75 16.91 -9.82
CA GLY A 50 -12.49 17.60 -8.77
C GLY A 50 -13.47 16.74 -7.98
N VAL A 51 -13.56 15.44 -8.26
CA VAL A 51 -14.40 14.49 -7.51
C VAL A 51 -13.56 13.75 -6.47
N ILE A 52 -14.08 13.62 -5.26
CA ILE A 52 -13.51 12.77 -4.18
C ILE A 52 -14.19 11.40 -4.26
N SER A 53 -13.41 10.33 -4.19
CA SER A 53 -13.89 8.95 -4.25
C SER A 53 -13.11 8.08 -3.26
N ALA A 54 -13.81 7.12 -2.65
CA ALA A 54 -13.16 6.03 -1.89
C ALA A 54 -12.59 4.94 -2.80
N ASP A 55 -12.58 5.13 -4.12
CA ASP A 55 -12.07 4.22 -5.14
C ASP A 55 -12.65 2.80 -4.99
N TYR A 56 -11.93 1.76 -5.44
CA TYR A 56 -12.39 0.38 -5.33
C TYR A 56 -12.54 -0.11 -3.88
N PHE A 57 -11.89 0.54 -2.92
CA PHE A 57 -11.99 0.23 -1.48
C PHE A 57 -13.43 0.40 -0.97
N GLY A 58 -14.06 1.53 -1.28
CA GLY A 58 -15.45 1.80 -0.90
C GLY A 58 -16.43 0.89 -1.65
N VAL A 59 -16.22 0.69 -2.95
CA VAL A 59 -17.08 -0.19 -3.77
C VAL A 59 -16.99 -1.65 -3.31
N PHE A 60 -15.79 -2.11 -2.86
CA PHE A 60 -15.63 -3.43 -2.24
C PHE A 60 -16.46 -3.55 -0.95
N ALA A 61 -16.39 -2.54 -0.08
CA ALA A 61 -17.14 -2.53 1.18
C ALA A 61 -18.65 -2.62 0.94
N GLU A 62 -19.17 -1.85 -0.01
CA GLU A 62 -20.58 -1.88 -0.43
C GLU A 62 -20.95 -3.27 -1.00
N ARG A 63 -20.12 -3.83 -1.89
CA ARG A 63 -20.36 -5.14 -2.48
C ARG A 63 -20.36 -6.26 -1.45
N MET A 64 -19.45 -6.23 -0.48
CA MET A 64 -19.44 -7.21 0.62
C MET A 64 -20.69 -7.11 1.50
N ALA A 65 -21.18 -5.91 1.76
CA ALA A 65 -22.43 -5.71 2.47
C ALA A 65 -23.63 -6.28 1.69
N GLU A 66 -23.68 -6.09 0.36
CA GLU A 66 -24.72 -6.69 -0.50
C GLU A 66 -24.70 -8.22 -0.47
N LEU A 67 -23.49 -8.82 -0.41
CA LEU A 67 -23.33 -10.29 -0.44
C LEU A 67 -23.60 -10.97 0.90
N LEU A 68 -23.30 -10.27 2.03
CA LEU A 68 -23.25 -10.90 3.36
C LEU A 68 -24.38 -10.50 4.29
N SER A 69 -24.99 -9.32 4.11
CA SER A 69 -25.97 -8.82 5.08
C SER A 69 -27.33 -8.60 4.48
N ASP A 70 -28.36 -8.74 5.31
CA ASP A 70 -29.66 -8.15 5.01
C ASP A 70 -29.53 -6.62 5.07
N ARG A 71 -30.14 -5.90 4.13
CA ARG A 71 -30.17 -4.43 4.06
C ARG A 71 -30.64 -3.77 5.36
N TRP A 72 -31.38 -4.51 6.18
CA TRP A 72 -32.00 -4.05 7.43
C TRP A 72 -31.35 -4.64 8.68
N GLN A 73 -30.18 -5.28 8.54
CA GLN A 73 -29.45 -5.81 9.70
C GLN A 73 -29.10 -4.69 10.69
N ASP A 74 -29.33 -4.90 11.96
CA ASP A 74 -28.96 -4.00 13.04
C ASP A 74 -28.11 -4.76 14.09
N PRO A 75 -26.87 -4.31 14.40
CA PRO A 75 -26.14 -3.24 13.71
C PRO A 75 -25.79 -3.61 12.25
N PRO A 76 -25.56 -2.60 11.37
CA PRO A 76 -25.22 -2.86 9.97
C PRO A 76 -23.86 -3.53 9.86
N PHE A 77 -23.73 -4.40 8.84
CA PHE A 77 -22.44 -5.02 8.50
C PHE A 77 -21.40 -3.98 8.05
N VAL A 78 -20.15 -4.18 8.45
CA VAL A 78 -19.02 -3.31 8.08
C VAL A 78 -18.05 -4.06 7.18
N GLY A 79 -18.01 -3.71 5.89
CA GLY A 79 -16.96 -4.13 4.95
C GLY A 79 -15.79 -3.15 4.95
N ILE A 80 -14.56 -3.66 4.95
CA ILE A 80 -13.33 -2.86 4.92
C ILE A 80 -12.36 -3.49 3.93
N MET A 81 -11.81 -2.68 2.99
CA MET A 81 -10.65 -3.05 2.20
C MET A 81 -9.48 -2.17 2.65
N THR A 82 -8.36 -2.76 2.98
CA THR A 82 -7.10 -2.07 3.28
C THR A 82 -6.12 -2.23 2.13
N ASN A 83 -5.21 -1.27 1.98
CA ASN A 83 -4.16 -1.36 0.98
C ASN A 83 -3.02 -2.26 1.47
N GLY A 84 -2.73 -3.31 0.72
CA GLY A 84 -1.55 -4.14 0.90
C GLY A 84 -0.30 -3.45 0.36
N THR A 85 0.82 -4.16 0.30
CA THR A 85 2.07 -3.61 -0.23
C THR A 85 1.99 -3.45 -1.74
N SER A 86 1.62 -2.27 -2.19
CA SER A 86 1.26 -1.94 -3.57
C SER A 86 2.05 -0.80 -4.19
N GLY A 87 3.13 -0.33 -3.52
CA GLY A 87 3.90 0.83 -3.98
C GLY A 87 4.40 0.72 -5.42
N ASP A 88 4.62 -0.49 -5.93
CA ASP A 88 5.03 -0.79 -7.31
C ASP A 88 3.98 -1.57 -8.13
N VAL A 89 2.76 -1.78 -7.60
CA VAL A 89 1.71 -2.54 -8.27
C VAL A 89 0.56 -1.66 -8.73
N ASN A 90 0.30 -1.67 -10.02
CA ASN A 90 -0.75 -0.89 -10.66
C ASN A 90 -1.79 -1.78 -11.33
N ASN A 91 -3.00 -1.27 -11.48
CA ASN A 91 -4.11 -1.95 -12.18
C ASN A 91 -3.99 -1.88 -13.72
N ILE A 92 -2.78 -1.73 -14.26
CA ILE A 92 -2.54 -1.52 -15.69
C ILE A 92 -1.84 -2.76 -16.28
N ASN A 93 -2.47 -3.41 -17.23
CA ASN A 93 -1.78 -4.35 -18.09
C ASN A 93 -0.94 -3.54 -19.12
N VAL A 94 0.37 -3.62 -19.03
CA VAL A 94 1.30 -2.86 -19.90
C VAL A 94 1.46 -3.49 -21.30
N GLN A 95 1.05 -4.76 -21.47
CA GLN A 95 1.07 -5.48 -22.76
C GLN A 95 -0.29 -6.14 -23.06
N PRO A 96 -1.39 -5.38 -23.15
CA PRO A 96 -2.68 -5.95 -23.44
C PRO A 96 -2.77 -6.35 -24.92
N LYS A 97 -3.52 -7.41 -25.20
CA LYS A 97 -3.91 -7.77 -26.59
C LYS A 97 -4.82 -6.71 -27.20
N GLU A 98 -5.63 -6.08 -26.39
CA GLU A 98 -6.58 -5.03 -26.77
C GLU A 98 -6.58 -3.92 -25.72
N ILE A 99 -6.56 -2.67 -26.16
CA ILE A 99 -6.62 -1.50 -25.28
C ILE A 99 -8.09 -1.23 -24.98
N LYS A 100 -8.53 -1.55 -23.75
CA LYS A 100 -9.87 -1.23 -23.26
C LYS A 100 -9.92 0.19 -22.70
N ARG A 101 -10.97 0.92 -23.09
CA ARG A 101 -11.31 2.22 -22.49
C ARG A 101 -12.49 2.03 -21.55
N TYR A 102 -12.43 2.64 -20.38
CA TYR A 102 -13.47 2.56 -19.35
C TYR A 102 -14.14 3.92 -19.17
N LYS A 103 -15.43 3.90 -18.88
CA LYS A 103 -16.13 5.10 -18.41
C LYS A 103 -15.66 5.47 -17.00
N PRO A 104 -15.90 6.72 -16.55
CA PRO A 104 -15.64 7.09 -15.16
C PRO A 104 -16.25 6.06 -14.18
N PHE A 105 -15.50 5.69 -13.14
CA PHE A 105 -15.84 4.71 -12.10
C PHE A 105 -16.02 3.25 -12.56
N GLU A 106 -16.04 2.96 -13.87
CA GLU A 106 -16.35 1.61 -14.38
C GLU A 106 -15.27 0.59 -13.98
N LYS A 107 -14.00 0.93 -14.16
CA LYS A 107 -12.90 0.00 -13.88
C LYS A 107 -12.79 -0.31 -12.38
N MET A 108 -12.93 0.70 -11.50
CA MET A 108 -12.89 0.45 -10.05
C MET A 108 -14.03 -0.47 -9.59
N LYS A 109 -15.22 -0.36 -10.22
CA LYS A 109 -16.33 -1.25 -9.93
C LYS A 109 -16.02 -2.69 -10.35
N ILE A 110 -15.42 -2.90 -11.52
CA ILE A 110 -15.01 -4.24 -11.99
C ILE A 110 -14.01 -4.85 -11.00
N VAL A 111 -12.93 -4.12 -10.65
CA VAL A 111 -11.90 -4.60 -9.72
C VAL A 111 -12.48 -4.92 -8.35
N ALA A 112 -13.33 -4.04 -7.82
CA ALA A 112 -13.96 -4.23 -6.52
C ALA A 112 -14.87 -5.46 -6.48
N PHE A 113 -15.65 -5.68 -7.54
CA PHE A 113 -16.56 -6.82 -7.63
C PHE A 113 -15.80 -8.13 -7.77
N GLU A 114 -14.77 -8.19 -8.62
CA GLU A 114 -13.90 -9.37 -8.75
C GLU A 114 -13.24 -9.71 -7.40
N ALA A 115 -12.71 -8.71 -6.67
CA ALA A 115 -12.12 -8.91 -5.36
C ALA A 115 -13.15 -9.38 -4.32
N ALA A 116 -14.33 -8.77 -4.26
CA ALA A 116 -15.38 -9.12 -3.32
C ALA A 116 -15.95 -10.52 -3.58
N ASP A 117 -16.20 -10.85 -4.84
CA ASP A 117 -16.72 -12.16 -5.23
C ASP A 117 -15.68 -13.27 -4.93
N ALA A 118 -14.38 -13.00 -5.12
CA ALA A 118 -13.30 -13.91 -4.75
C ALA A 118 -13.23 -14.16 -3.23
N VAL A 119 -13.34 -13.12 -2.40
CA VAL A 119 -13.41 -13.23 -0.95
C VAL A 119 -14.66 -13.99 -0.52
N PHE A 120 -15.82 -13.63 -1.07
CA PHE A 120 -17.10 -14.27 -0.74
C PHE A 120 -17.07 -15.78 -1.02
N ALA A 121 -16.49 -16.20 -2.15
CA ALA A 121 -16.36 -17.61 -2.51
C ALA A 121 -15.52 -18.43 -1.50
N GLN A 122 -14.65 -17.79 -0.73
CA GLN A 122 -13.82 -18.48 0.28
C GLN A 122 -14.43 -18.51 1.67
N LEU A 123 -15.50 -17.76 1.94
CA LEU A 123 -16.09 -17.68 3.28
C LEU A 123 -16.62 -19.01 3.80
N SER A 124 -17.11 -19.90 2.93
CA SER A 124 -17.55 -21.24 3.31
C SER A 124 -16.41 -22.13 3.82
N ASN A 125 -15.16 -21.80 3.51
CA ASN A 125 -13.97 -22.54 3.94
C ASN A 125 -13.38 -21.99 5.25
N VAL A 126 -13.90 -20.85 5.76
CA VAL A 126 -13.39 -20.22 6.98
C VAL A 126 -13.85 -21.00 8.21
N LYS A 127 -12.90 -21.35 9.07
CA LYS A 127 -13.18 -21.91 10.39
C LYS A 127 -13.19 -20.78 11.40
N TYR A 128 -14.35 -20.54 12.01
CA TYR A 128 -14.51 -19.53 13.04
C TYR A 128 -14.11 -20.08 14.41
N ALA A 129 -13.52 -19.24 15.24
CA ALA A 129 -13.22 -19.51 16.63
C ALA A 129 -14.05 -18.56 17.49
N GLU A 130 -14.60 -19.06 18.60
CA GLU A 130 -15.37 -18.24 19.55
C GLU A 130 -14.48 -17.28 20.35
N TRP A 131 -13.23 -17.63 20.51
CA TRP A 131 -12.21 -16.83 21.18
C TRP A 131 -10.83 -17.02 20.55
N VAL A 132 -10.05 -15.96 20.46
CA VAL A 132 -8.65 -15.98 20.03
C VAL A 132 -7.83 -15.03 20.90
N PRO A 133 -6.54 -15.34 21.17
CA PRO A 133 -5.66 -14.41 21.87
C PRO A 133 -5.41 -13.17 21.00
N LEU A 134 -5.40 -12.01 21.64
CA LEU A 134 -5.11 -10.73 21.02
C LEU A 134 -3.87 -10.11 21.67
N ALA A 135 -2.95 -9.61 20.86
CA ALA A 135 -1.79 -8.83 21.32
C ALA A 135 -1.44 -7.75 20.29
N ALA A 136 -0.79 -6.69 20.76
CA ALA A 136 -0.34 -5.60 19.91
C ALA A 136 1.01 -5.08 20.39
N GLU A 137 1.84 -4.67 19.44
CA GLU A 137 3.09 -3.93 19.70
C GLU A 137 3.14 -2.68 18.82
N TYR A 138 3.78 -1.64 19.36
CA TYR A 138 4.10 -0.40 18.69
C TYR A 138 5.55 -0.02 18.98
N THR A 139 6.26 0.46 17.98
CA THR A 139 7.60 1.01 18.14
C THR A 139 7.84 2.13 17.15
N GLU A 140 8.82 2.97 17.42
CA GLU A 140 9.34 3.95 16.47
C GLU A 140 10.82 3.66 16.22
N ILE A 141 11.21 3.56 14.95
CA ILE A 141 12.61 3.39 14.58
C ILE A 141 13.15 4.65 13.90
N PRO A 142 14.40 5.03 14.17
CA PRO A 142 15.03 6.15 13.48
C PRO A 142 15.40 5.72 12.04
N LEU A 143 14.93 6.46 11.05
CA LEU A 143 15.34 6.34 9.66
C LEU A 143 16.04 7.61 9.21
N ALA A 144 17.22 7.49 8.61
CA ALA A 144 17.93 8.63 8.06
C ALA A 144 17.18 9.23 6.87
N VAL A 145 17.08 10.56 6.82
CA VAL A 145 16.48 11.28 5.72
C VAL A 145 17.49 11.47 4.60
N ARG A 146 17.10 11.19 3.36
CA ARG A 146 17.92 11.45 2.16
C ARG A 146 17.99 12.93 1.90
N LYS A 147 19.12 13.55 2.23
CA LYS A 147 19.34 14.99 2.00
C LYS A 147 19.79 15.24 0.56
N PRO A 148 19.30 16.32 -0.08
CA PRO A 148 19.86 16.78 -1.34
C PRO A 148 21.28 17.31 -1.13
N ASN A 149 22.15 17.07 -2.10
CA ASN A 149 23.46 17.70 -2.14
C ASN A 149 23.37 19.16 -2.65
N GLU A 150 24.48 19.88 -2.61
CA GLU A 150 24.55 21.30 -3.04
C GLU A 150 24.14 21.49 -4.50
N GLU A 151 24.49 20.56 -5.40
CA GLU A 151 24.14 20.62 -6.81
C GLU A 151 22.63 20.52 -7.02
N LEU A 152 21.95 19.63 -6.31
CA LEU A 152 20.49 19.48 -6.36
C LEU A 152 19.77 20.71 -5.79
N ILE A 153 20.33 21.30 -4.74
CA ILE A 153 19.79 22.55 -4.15
C ILE A 153 19.95 23.71 -5.15
N ALA A 154 21.13 23.84 -5.79
CA ALA A 154 21.37 24.87 -6.79
C ALA A 154 20.43 24.69 -8.00
N TRP A 155 20.30 23.47 -8.52
CA TRP A 155 19.34 23.14 -9.58
C TRP A 155 17.90 23.52 -9.19
N ALA A 156 17.47 23.16 -7.98
CA ALA A 156 16.10 23.43 -7.54
C ALA A 156 15.82 24.95 -7.47
N ASN A 157 16.78 25.72 -6.96
CA ASN A 157 16.66 27.18 -6.93
C ASN A 157 16.63 27.78 -8.35
N GLU A 158 17.46 27.30 -9.28
CA GLU A 158 17.45 27.73 -10.68
C GLU A 158 16.08 27.48 -11.33
N ILE A 159 15.53 26.26 -11.17
CA ILE A 159 14.23 25.90 -11.74
C ILE A 159 13.08 26.74 -11.16
N LEU A 160 13.09 26.99 -9.86
CA LEU A 160 12.04 27.77 -9.22
C LEU A 160 12.13 29.27 -9.52
N ALA A 161 13.32 29.78 -9.85
CA ALA A 161 13.52 31.16 -10.28
C ALA A 161 13.03 31.44 -11.71
N LYS A 162 12.86 30.42 -12.56
CA LYS A 162 12.34 30.58 -13.92
C LYS A 162 10.88 31.05 -13.91
N PRO A 163 10.43 31.84 -14.91
CA PRO A 163 9.02 32.14 -15.10
C PRO A 163 8.13 30.86 -15.18
N MET A 164 6.86 30.98 -14.82
CA MET A 164 5.93 29.83 -14.80
C MET A 164 5.67 29.22 -16.21
N ASP A 165 5.79 30.03 -17.24
CA ASP A 165 5.61 29.70 -18.65
C ASP A 165 6.92 29.31 -19.35
N ALA A 166 8.05 29.31 -18.66
CA ALA A 166 9.34 28.90 -19.22
C ALA A 166 9.29 27.45 -19.73
N PRO A 167 10.02 27.13 -20.80
CA PRO A 167 10.13 25.75 -21.30
C PRO A 167 10.61 24.79 -20.20
N LYS A 168 9.93 23.66 -20.06
CA LYS A 168 10.22 22.63 -19.04
C LYS A 168 10.88 21.43 -19.71
N LYS A 169 11.92 20.87 -19.12
CA LYS A 169 12.50 19.59 -19.54
C LYS A 169 11.57 18.40 -19.20
N HIS A 170 10.81 18.52 -18.11
CA HIS A 170 9.84 17.54 -17.68
C HIS A 170 8.63 18.24 -17.04
N SER A 171 7.43 17.68 -17.19
CA SER A 171 6.18 18.28 -16.66
C SER A 171 6.20 18.49 -15.14
N LEU A 172 6.89 17.64 -14.40
CA LEU A 172 7.01 17.68 -12.95
C LEU A 172 8.28 18.39 -12.44
N GLU A 173 9.09 19.01 -13.32
CA GLU A 173 10.38 19.61 -12.98
C GLU A 173 10.28 20.57 -11.79
N ARG A 174 9.36 21.53 -11.82
CA ARG A 174 9.16 22.49 -10.72
C ARG A 174 8.67 21.81 -9.45
N HIS A 175 7.84 20.79 -9.57
CA HIS A 175 7.34 20.04 -8.43
C HIS A 175 8.46 19.32 -7.68
N TYR A 176 9.39 18.68 -8.41
CA TYR A 176 10.56 18.04 -7.81
C TYR A 176 11.59 19.05 -7.31
N ALA A 177 11.74 20.21 -7.94
CA ALA A 177 12.56 21.29 -7.42
C ALA A 177 12.06 21.76 -6.04
N GLN A 178 10.74 21.97 -5.90
CA GLN A 178 10.15 22.32 -4.61
C GLN A 178 10.34 21.21 -3.56
N ARG A 179 10.06 19.95 -3.92
CA ARG A 179 10.27 18.80 -3.02
C ARG A 179 11.73 18.68 -2.55
N THR A 180 12.69 18.97 -3.40
CA THR A 180 14.12 18.99 -3.07
C THR A 180 14.41 20.01 -1.97
N LEU A 181 13.94 21.25 -2.13
CA LEU A 181 14.14 22.29 -1.11
C LEU A 181 13.38 22.01 0.20
N ASP A 182 12.20 21.42 0.11
CA ASP A 182 11.44 21.04 1.30
C ASP A 182 12.18 19.92 2.06
N LEU A 183 12.71 18.92 1.37
CA LEU A 183 13.45 17.81 1.98
C LEU A 183 14.78 18.28 2.60
N ALA A 184 15.41 19.32 2.03
CA ALA A 184 16.59 19.94 2.63
C ALA A 184 16.34 20.45 4.05
N LYS A 185 15.10 20.89 4.33
CA LYS A 185 14.67 21.43 5.64
C LYS A 185 14.23 20.34 6.63
N TRP A 186 14.02 19.12 6.19
CA TRP A 186 13.63 18.02 7.08
C TRP A 186 14.73 17.75 8.11
N PRO A 187 14.39 17.13 9.26
CA PRO A 187 15.41 16.64 10.21
C PRO A 187 16.33 15.61 9.54
N ASP A 188 17.47 15.31 10.13
CA ASP A 188 18.41 14.31 9.58
C ASP A 188 17.87 12.87 9.73
N GLN A 189 16.94 12.68 10.68
CA GLN A 189 16.23 11.43 10.90
C GLN A 189 14.76 11.70 11.17
N ILE A 190 13.91 10.73 10.82
CA ILE A 190 12.51 10.66 11.23
C ILE A 190 12.30 9.49 12.18
N ALA A 191 11.36 9.63 13.11
CA ALA A 191 10.81 8.52 13.87
C ALA A 191 9.73 7.83 13.01
N CYS A 192 10.00 6.61 12.56
CA CYS A 192 9.09 5.83 11.74
C CYS A 192 8.23 4.95 12.64
N PRO A 193 6.90 5.21 12.78
CA PRO A 193 6.02 4.37 13.57
C PRO A 193 5.76 3.03 12.88
N LEU A 194 5.96 1.94 13.59
CA LEU A 194 5.66 0.58 13.17
C LEU A 194 4.70 -0.05 14.16
N GLN A 195 3.74 -0.80 13.66
CA GLN A 195 2.75 -1.46 14.50
C GLN A 195 2.52 -2.90 14.03
N ALA A 196 2.30 -3.80 14.97
CA ALA A 196 1.94 -5.18 14.70
C ALA A 196 0.82 -5.63 15.65
N PHE A 197 -0.13 -6.38 15.10
CA PHE A 197 -1.23 -6.98 15.85
C PHE A 197 -1.22 -8.49 15.66
N ARG A 198 -1.49 -9.23 16.72
CA ARG A 198 -1.80 -10.65 16.69
C ARG A 198 -3.27 -10.88 16.95
N ILE A 199 -3.92 -11.68 16.10
CA ILE A 199 -5.31 -12.10 16.22
C ILE A 199 -5.34 -13.64 16.05
N GLY A 200 -5.22 -14.38 17.14
CA GLY A 200 -5.02 -15.83 17.08
C GLY A 200 -3.69 -16.19 16.44
N ASP A 201 -3.73 -16.91 15.32
CA ASP A 201 -2.57 -17.30 14.52
C ASP A 201 -2.30 -16.36 13.33
N LEU A 202 -3.07 -15.28 13.21
CA LEU A 202 -2.93 -14.27 12.18
C LEU A 202 -2.27 -13.02 12.76
N CYS A 203 -1.43 -12.38 11.93
CA CYS A 203 -0.87 -11.07 12.24
C CYS A 203 -1.16 -10.02 11.17
N VAL A 204 -1.25 -8.78 11.62
CA VAL A 204 -1.34 -7.59 10.77
C VAL A 204 -0.18 -6.67 11.12
N THR A 205 0.59 -6.25 10.14
CA THR A 205 1.64 -5.24 10.29
C THR A 205 1.23 -3.94 9.61
N ALA A 206 1.73 -2.81 10.11
CA ALA A 206 1.40 -1.48 9.60
C ALA A 206 2.67 -0.68 9.33
N ILE A 207 2.77 -0.11 8.12
CA ILE A 207 3.95 0.62 7.63
C ILE A 207 3.49 1.97 7.02
N PRO A 208 4.08 3.13 7.41
CA PRO A 208 3.65 4.46 6.97
C PRO A 208 4.27 4.90 5.62
N PHE A 209 4.29 4.02 4.64
CA PHE A 209 4.86 4.24 3.31
C PHE A 209 4.01 3.61 2.22
N GLU A 210 4.23 4.01 0.97
CA GLU A 210 3.86 3.24 -0.22
C GLU A 210 4.91 2.14 -0.41
N VAL A 211 4.62 0.94 0.11
CA VAL A 211 5.57 -0.15 0.29
C VAL A 211 5.66 -1.01 -0.97
N PHE A 212 6.86 -1.27 -1.47
CA PHE A 212 7.05 -2.19 -2.59
C PHE A 212 6.69 -3.63 -2.20
N THR A 213 6.12 -4.36 -3.14
CA THR A 213 5.61 -5.73 -2.95
C THR A 213 6.66 -6.70 -2.41
N GLU A 214 7.91 -6.56 -2.82
CA GLU A 214 9.03 -7.39 -2.33
C GLU A 214 9.10 -7.39 -0.80
N THR A 215 8.93 -6.23 -0.15
CA THR A 215 8.96 -6.11 1.32
C THR A 215 7.78 -6.82 1.97
N GLY A 216 6.58 -6.72 1.41
CA GLY A 216 5.40 -7.42 1.92
C GLY A 216 5.54 -8.94 1.81
N LEU A 217 6.05 -9.42 0.69
CA LEU A 217 6.33 -10.84 0.46
C LEU A 217 7.45 -11.35 1.40
N GLU A 218 8.49 -10.56 1.65
CA GLU A 218 9.55 -10.88 2.61
C GLU A 218 8.96 -11.04 4.03
N ILE A 219 8.08 -10.13 4.47
CA ILE A 219 7.42 -10.22 5.77
C ILE A 219 6.53 -11.49 5.83
N LYS A 220 5.78 -11.80 4.77
CA LYS A 220 4.98 -13.02 4.68
C LYS A 220 5.81 -14.29 4.75
N ASP A 221 6.98 -14.32 4.11
CA ASP A 221 7.88 -15.48 4.10
C ASP A 221 8.57 -15.70 5.46
N ARG A 222 8.98 -14.61 6.11
CA ARG A 222 9.74 -14.64 7.37
C ARG A 222 8.88 -14.67 8.63
N THR A 223 7.58 -14.46 8.52
CA THR A 223 6.69 -14.42 9.69
C THR A 223 6.75 -15.70 10.51
N PRO A 224 6.85 -15.62 11.85
CA PRO A 224 6.80 -16.80 12.72
C PRO A 224 5.39 -17.34 12.95
N LEU A 225 4.35 -16.70 12.41
CA LEU A 225 2.94 -17.03 12.58
C LEU A 225 2.34 -17.59 11.28
N ALA A 226 1.20 -18.24 11.37
CA ALA A 226 0.61 -18.97 10.26
C ALA A 226 0.26 -18.08 9.05
N LYS A 227 -0.18 -16.84 9.32
CA LYS A 227 -0.58 -15.85 8.32
C LYS A 227 -0.21 -14.45 8.76
N THR A 228 0.28 -13.64 7.83
CA THR A 228 0.56 -12.22 8.05
C THR A 228 0.26 -11.43 6.78
N PHE A 229 -0.35 -10.26 6.94
CA PHE A 229 -0.44 -9.28 5.87
C PHE A 229 -0.05 -7.89 6.38
N THR A 230 0.38 -7.05 5.46
CA THR A 230 0.85 -5.68 5.76
C THR A 230 -0.16 -4.67 5.25
N ILE A 231 -0.52 -3.69 6.08
CA ILE A 231 -1.27 -2.50 5.68
C ILE A 231 -0.25 -1.39 5.44
N GLU A 232 -0.15 -0.92 4.20
CA GLU A 232 0.68 0.23 3.85
C GLU A 232 -0.06 1.55 4.09
N LEU A 233 0.65 2.69 4.07
CA LEU A 233 0.12 4.03 4.34
C LEU A 233 -0.60 4.13 5.69
N ALA A 234 -0.27 3.25 6.62
CA ALA A 234 -0.86 3.21 7.95
C ALA A 234 -0.02 3.99 8.95
N ASN A 235 -0.67 4.80 9.80
CA ASN A 235 -0.06 5.66 10.82
C ASN A 235 0.83 6.80 10.28
N GLY A 236 0.75 7.10 8.98
CA GLY A 236 1.51 8.18 8.35
C GLY A 236 1.76 7.96 6.86
N SER A 237 2.50 8.89 6.24
CA SER A 237 2.92 8.79 4.85
C SER A 237 4.27 9.48 4.66
N PHE A 238 5.33 8.70 4.54
CA PHE A 238 6.68 9.21 4.31
C PHE A 238 7.17 9.01 2.87
N GLY A 239 6.26 8.71 1.93
CA GLY A 239 6.54 8.48 0.51
C GLY A 239 6.72 7.01 0.18
N TYR A 240 7.37 6.74 -0.95
CA TYR A 240 7.62 5.37 -1.42
C TYR A 240 8.73 4.68 -0.63
N LEU A 241 8.61 3.35 -0.50
CA LEU A 241 9.58 2.49 0.17
C LEU A 241 10.08 1.40 -0.80
N PRO A 242 10.91 1.77 -1.80
CA PRO A 242 11.54 0.80 -2.67
C PRO A 242 12.62 0.01 -1.92
N THR A 243 12.83 -1.25 -2.33
CA THR A 243 13.94 -2.06 -1.83
C THR A 243 15.29 -1.61 -2.41
N ARG A 244 16.41 -2.10 -1.86
CA ARG A 244 17.75 -1.80 -2.39
C ARG A 244 17.90 -2.19 -3.87
N SER A 245 17.35 -3.35 -4.27
CA SER A 245 17.35 -3.82 -5.65
C SER A 245 16.59 -2.86 -6.57
N GLN A 246 15.45 -2.35 -6.13
CA GLN A 246 14.64 -1.40 -6.90
C GLN A 246 15.29 -0.01 -6.97
N HIS A 247 15.99 0.43 -5.92
CA HIS A 247 16.83 1.63 -6.00
C HIS A 247 17.89 1.54 -7.09
N ALA A 248 18.50 0.37 -7.29
CA ALA A 248 19.50 0.14 -8.32
C ALA A 248 18.91 0.18 -9.75
N LEU A 249 17.64 -0.20 -9.91
CA LEU A 249 16.92 -0.13 -11.18
C LEU A 249 16.45 1.30 -11.51
N GLY A 250 16.26 2.15 -10.50
CA GLY A 250 15.71 3.50 -10.66
C GLY A 250 14.18 3.50 -10.76
N GLY A 251 13.65 4.54 -11.40
CA GLY A 251 12.22 4.81 -11.45
C GLY A 251 11.85 6.00 -10.55
N TYR A 252 10.69 6.63 -10.80
CA TYR A 252 10.31 7.85 -10.10
C TYR A 252 10.10 7.61 -8.59
N GLU A 253 9.75 6.39 -8.21
CA GLU A 253 9.57 5.98 -6.82
C GLU A 253 10.86 6.07 -6.00
N THR A 254 12.02 6.00 -6.68
CA THR A 254 13.35 6.13 -6.06
C THR A 254 13.88 7.56 -6.06
N TRP A 255 13.21 8.49 -6.76
CA TRP A 255 13.68 9.89 -6.85
C TRP A 255 13.60 10.58 -5.49
N LEU A 256 14.55 11.49 -5.27
CA LEU A 256 14.59 12.31 -4.06
C LEU A 256 13.30 13.11 -3.90
N GLY A 257 12.67 13.00 -2.73
CA GLY A 257 11.37 13.63 -2.43
C GLY A 257 10.16 12.73 -2.75
N THR A 258 10.30 11.72 -3.62
CA THR A 258 9.33 10.62 -3.76
C THR A 258 9.67 9.52 -2.75
N ASN A 259 10.89 9.02 -2.75
CA ASN A 259 11.48 8.33 -1.61
C ASN A 259 12.26 9.36 -0.76
N ARG A 260 12.07 9.36 0.56
CA ARG A 260 12.59 10.38 1.48
C ARG A 260 13.57 9.84 2.49
N VAL A 261 13.68 8.52 2.62
CA VAL A 261 14.49 7.83 3.62
C VAL A 261 15.62 7.03 2.99
N GLU A 262 16.56 6.63 3.79
CA GLU A 262 17.73 5.85 3.39
C GLU A 262 17.37 4.60 2.56
N VAL A 263 18.29 4.16 1.71
CA VAL A 263 18.09 3.04 0.78
C VAL A 263 17.78 1.72 1.50
N ASP A 264 18.30 1.55 2.72
CA ASP A 264 18.12 0.35 3.54
C ASP A 264 16.87 0.38 4.42
N ALA A 265 16.04 1.43 4.32
CA ALA A 265 14.86 1.60 5.17
C ALA A 265 13.88 0.41 5.07
N ALA A 266 13.64 -0.13 3.87
CA ALA A 266 12.75 -1.27 3.68
C ALA A 266 13.20 -2.49 4.47
N HIS A 267 14.50 -2.81 4.43
CA HIS A 267 15.07 -3.92 5.16
C HIS A 267 15.01 -3.71 6.68
N LYS A 268 15.38 -2.52 7.18
CA LYS A 268 15.29 -2.17 8.60
C LYS A 268 13.86 -2.29 9.13
N ILE A 269 12.89 -1.85 8.37
CA ILE A 269 11.47 -1.96 8.72
C ILE A 269 11.04 -3.43 8.77
N ALA A 270 11.37 -4.23 7.75
CA ALA A 270 11.05 -5.65 7.70
C ALA A 270 11.64 -6.41 8.89
N ASP A 271 12.93 -6.22 9.19
CA ASP A 271 13.60 -6.85 10.33
C ASP A 271 12.94 -6.48 11.67
N THR A 272 12.66 -5.19 11.88
CA THR A 272 11.96 -4.74 13.09
C THR A 272 10.58 -5.38 13.25
N LEU A 273 9.80 -5.42 12.16
CA LEU A 273 8.48 -6.05 12.19
C LEU A 273 8.56 -7.55 12.48
N ILE A 274 9.53 -8.27 11.91
CA ILE A 274 9.75 -9.70 12.22
C ILE A 274 10.08 -9.90 13.70
N GLU A 275 10.95 -9.05 14.29
CA GLU A 275 11.24 -9.09 15.72
C GLU A 275 9.98 -8.84 16.58
N MET A 276 9.12 -7.88 16.17
CA MET A 276 7.83 -7.64 16.84
C MET A 276 6.92 -8.87 16.75
N LEU A 277 6.81 -9.50 15.57
CA LEU A 277 6.02 -10.71 15.36
C LEU A 277 6.53 -11.89 16.19
N GLU A 278 7.84 -12.03 16.34
CA GLU A 278 8.48 -13.02 17.22
C GLU A 278 8.09 -12.84 18.70
N ARG A 279 8.03 -11.58 19.16
CA ARG A 279 7.59 -11.26 20.53
C ARG A 279 6.10 -11.51 20.71
N LEU A 280 5.27 -11.10 19.75
CA LEU A 280 3.84 -11.33 19.76
C LEU A 280 3.47 -12.82 19.74
N LYS A 281 4.25 -13.65 19.05
CA LYS A 281 4.06 -15.11 19.07
C LYS A 281 4.24 -15.69 20.48
N LYS A 282 5.13 -15.13 21.29
CA LYS A 282 5.45 -15.57 22.65
C LYS A 282 4.47 -14.99 23.68
N ALA A 283 3.74 -13.94 23.36
CA ALA A 283 2.73 -13.37 24.25
C ALA A 283 1.54 -14.36 24.40
N ASN A 284 1.24 -14.74 25.63
CA ASN A 284 0.19 -15.69 25.99
C ASN A 284 -1.21 -15.02 26.00
#